data_a58c7d1b337921851e2e73c679123f52
#
_entry.id   a58c7d1b337921851e2e73c679123f52
#
_cell.length_a   1.000
_cell.length_b   1.000
_cell.length_c   1.000
_cell.angle_alpha   90.00
_cell.angle_beta   90.00
_cell.angle_gamma   90.00
#
_symmetry.space_group_name_H-M   'P 1'
#
loop_
_entity.id
_entity.type
_entity.pdbx_description
1 polymer ?
#
loop_
_entity_poly.entity_id
_entity_poly.type
_entity_poly.pdbx_seq_one_letter_code
_entity_poly.pdbx_strand_id
1 'polypeptide(L)'
;MITSKDRSIVRELAKQVRDRAELPIMEARRALWYQHNDLKTTRPIIATFPEVAWHEIIPPESLQCENEEFRFMETILRGKLFRADVIRDDVPIERTWEVTKIITDDGFVKDGKGHASVANNPDYRDNCLGGINYLWLHSYKFNPNAGHFDPIIKEYEDLDLIKTPEVTYHEKESMEKLAIHQDALGDILDVQFRGQKWLYFAMMETYTNLRGLQEVMEEIYEEPEMLEDGMERFAQAYHELLDQYVKYDLLDLNNDQSYSGSGGLNYTHDLPKYPGGAKDTRNFWGFCESQEFTMVGPEQHWQFVMKHEAKMAERFGLFSYGCCEPADKKLKYILTIPGIRRISVSPWADVEVCAEQIKDKAVYSWKPMPSTFINSFDAMEPLVRRMLEATKKHGCCPEIVLKDTGTCNNDPASYGRFTELCRRLIEEYYG
;
A
#
# COMPACT_ATOMS: atom_id res chain seq x y z
N MET A 1 10.88 19.36 23.21
CA MET A 1 9.79 19.98 24.03
C MET A 1 8.83 20.62 23.04
N ILE A 2 7.52 20.50 23.23
CA ILE A 2 6.51 21.11 22.36
C ILE A 2 6.42 22.61 22.65
N THR A 3 6.58 23.44 21.63
CA THR A 3 6.52 24.90 21.75
C THR A 3 5.17 25.46 21.32
N SER A 4 4.86 26.70 21.70
CA SER A 4 3.67 27.41 21.19
C SER A 4 3.75 27.66 19.67
N LYS A 5 4.96 27.81 19.15
CA LYS A 5 5.25 27.95 17.70
C LYS A 5 4.87 26.66 16.96
N ASP A 6 5.35 25.49 17.41
CA ASP A 6 5.00 24.19 16.81
C ASP A 6 3.48 24.01 16.72
N ARG A 7 2.80 24.26 17.85
CA ARG A 7 1.34 24.17 17.93
C ARG A 7 0.63 25.13 16.95
N SER A 8 1.11 26.36 16.83
CA SER A 8 0.52 27.34 15.92
C SER A 8 0.64 26.90 14.46
N ILE A 9 1.80 26.35 14.07
CA ILE A 9 2.08 25.89 12.69
C ILE A 9 1.13 24.75 12.32
N VAL A 10 1.09 23.67 13.11
CA VAL A 10 0.25 22.50 12.77
C VAL A 10 -1.23 22.83 12.78
N ARG A 11 -1.70 23.69 13.68
CA ARG A 11 -3.11 24.10 13.75
C ARG A 11 -3.51 24.94 12.54
N GLU A 12 -2.65 25.83 12.06
CA GLU A 12 -2.93 26.62 10.86
C GLU A 12 -3.00 25.72 9.61
N LEU A 13 -2.08 24.77 9.46
CA LEU A 13 -2.11 23.79 8.38
C LEU A 13 -3.37 22.88 8.49
N ALA A 14 -3.73 22.46 9.70
CA ALA A 14 -4.92 21.63 9.93
C ALA A 14 -6.22 22.32 9.52
N LYS A 15 -6.36 23.62 9.77
CA LYS A 15 -7.51 24.42 9.29
C LYS A 15 -7.58 24.42 7.76
N GLN A 16 -6.45 24.63 7.09
CA GLN A 16 -6.39 24.61 5.64
C GLN A 16 -6.76 23.22 5.08
N VAL A 17 -6.31 22.13 5.73
CA VAL A 17 -6.70 20.75 5.36
C VAL A 17 -8.20 20.54 5.55
N ARG A 18 -8.77 20.97 6.69
CA ARG A 18 -10.21 20.90 6.93
C ARG A 18 -10.98 21.62 5.81
N ASP A 19 -10.57 22.84 5.47
CA ASP A 19 -11.23 23.64 4.44
C ASP A 19 -11.20 22.95 3.07
N ARG A 20 -10.10 22.21 2.72
CA ARG A 20 -10.03 21.38 1.52
C ARG A 20 -10.92 20.14 1.60
N ALA A 21 -10.96 19.49 2.77
CA ALA A 21 -11.77 18.29 3.00
C ALA A 21 -13.29 18.58 2.91
N GLU A 22 -13.73 19.81 3.20
CA GLU A 22 -15.11 20.26 3.15
C GLU A 22 -15.57 20.71 1.75
N LEU A 23 -14.68 20.73 0.76
CA LEU A 23 -15.06 21.06 -0.62
C LEU A 23 -16.01 20.00 -1.19
N PRO A 24 -17.06 20.39 -1.92
CA PRO A 24 -18.04 19.44 -2.50
C PRO A 24 -17.42 18.37 -3.39
N ILE A 25 -16.29 18.67 -4.04
CA ILE A 25 -15.56 17.72 -4.90
C ILE A 25 -15.09 16.49 -4.11
N MET A 26 -14.84 16.59 -2.82
CA MET A 26 -14.38 15.46 -2.01
C MET A 26 -15.48 14.39 -1.85
N GLU A 27 -16.74 14.80 -1.77
CA GLU A 27 -17.87 13.86 -1.78
C GLU A 27 -17.99 13.14 -3.13
N ALA A 28 -17.84 13.87 -4.24
CA ALA A 28 -17.84 13.28 -5.56
C ALA A 28 -16.68 12.28 -5.76
N ARG A 29 -15.48 12.58 -5.22
CA ARG A 29 -14.33 11.66 -5.24
C ARG A 29 -14.62 10.40 -4.43
N ARG A 30 -15.15 10.51 -3.21
CA ARG A 30 -15.56 9.35 -2.40
C ARG A 30 -16.58 8.49 -3.13
N ALA A 31 -17.62 9.09 -3.68
CA ALA A 31 -18.65 8.39 -4.44
C ALA A 31 -18.06 7.65 -5.65
N LEU A 32 -17.09 8.27 -6.34
CA LEU A 32 -16.39 7.64 -7.46
C LEU A 32 -15.60 6.40 -7.00
N TRP A 33 -14.86 6.48 -5.88
CA TRP A 33 -14.14 5.32 -5.34
C TRP A 33 -15.08 4.19 -4.91
N TYR A 34 -16.22 4.50 -4.28
CA TYR A 34 -17.24 3.50 -3.95
C TYR A 34 -17.73 2.77 -5.21
N GLN A 35 -18.13 3.51 -6.24
CA GLN A 35 -18.60 2.91 -7.50
C GLN A 35 -17.50 2.06 -8.15
N HIS A 36 -16.28 2.56 -8.15
CA HIS A 36 -15.12 1.90 -8.74
C HIS A 36 -14.85 0.54 -8.08
N ASN A 37 -14.69 0.50 -6.77
CA ASN A 37 -14.42 -0.74 -6.05
C ASN A 37 -15.61 -1.71 -6.03
N ASP A 38 -16.82 -1.21 -6.25
CA ASP A 38 -18.01 -2.04 -6.50
C ASP A 38 -18.10 -2.51 -7.96
N LEU A 39 -17.10 -2.26 -8.79
CA LEU A 39 -17.04 -2.58 -10.23
C LEU A 39 -18.17 -1.95 -11.06
N LYS A 40 -18.63 -0.77 -10.67
CA LYS A 40 -19.73 -0.01 -11.33
C LYS A 40 -19.25 1.29 -11.97
N THR A 41 -17.95 1.49 -12.10
CA THR A 41 -17.40 2.76 -12.57
C THR A 41 -17.60 2.94 -14.06
N THR A 42 -17.91 4.15 -14.45
CA THR A 42 -18.05 4.55 -15.85
C THR A 42 -16.79 5.19 -16.43
N ARG A 43 -15.87 5.68 -15.61
CA ARG A 43 -14.57 6.24 -16.03
C ARG A 43 -13.41 5.74 -15.18
N PRO A 44 -12.20 5.73 -15.72
CA PRO A 44 -10.98 5.47 -14.95
C PRO A 44 -10.77 6.44 -13.79
N ILE A 45 -10.19 5.95 -12.69
CA ILE A 45 -9.74 6.74 -11.55
C ILE A 45 -8.27 7.08 -11.74
N ILE A 46 -7.86 8.26 -11.27
CA ILE A 46 -6.46 8.70 -11.20
C ILE A 46 -6.04 8.78 -9.74
N ALA A 47 -4.98 8.07 -9.38
CA ALA A 47 -4.35 8.15 -8.06
C ALA A 47 -2.84 8.28 -8.21
N THR A 48 -2.23 9.21 -7.49
CA THR A 48 -0.82 9.51 -7.59
C THR A 48 -0.16 9.46 -6.22
N PHE A 49 0.88 8.65 -6.09
CA PHE A 49 1.63 8.46 -4.85
C PHE A 49 3.11 8.78 -5.09
N PRO A 50 3.58 9.97 -4.73
CA PRO A 50 4.97 10.41 -4.94
C PRO A 50 6.02 9.53 -4.23
N GLU A 51 5.65 8.88 -3.12
CA GLU A 51 6.50 7.99 -2.35
C GLU A 51 7.86 8.62 -2.01
N VAL A 52 8.98 8.06 -2.45
CA VAL A 52 10.32 8.61 -2.15
C VAL A 52 10.47 10.06 -2.58
N ALA A 53 9.83 10.47 -3.68
CA ALA A 53 9.91 11.87 -4.15
C ALA A 53 9.27 12.90 -3.18
N TRP A 54 8.57 12.45 -2.13
CA TRP A 54 8.11 13.37 -1.08
C TRP A 54 9.23 14.18 -0.45
N HIS A 55 10.45 13.65 -0.39
CA HIS A 55 11.60 14.40 0.17
C HIS A 55 12.01 15.62 -0.68
N GLU A 56 11.71 15.60 -2.00
CA GLU A 56 11.90 16.76 -2.87
C GLU A 56 10.72 17.74 -2.76
N ILE A 57 9.51 17.24 -2.54
CA ILE A 57 8.27 18.03 -2.44
C ILE A 57 8.21 18.75 -1.09
N ILE A 58 8.56 18.06 -0.01
CA ILE A 58 8.56 18.57 1.36
C ILE A 58 9.93 18.25 1.97
N PRO A 59 10.99 18.95 1.56
CA PRO A 59 12.32 18.69 2.08
C PRO A 59 12.39 18.98 3.59
N PRO A 60 13.11 18.17 4.38
CA PRO A 60 13.18 18.29 5.85
C PRO A 60 13.55 19.68 6.36
N GLU A 61 14.36 20.41 5.62
CA GLU A 61 14.77 21.79 5.94
C GLU A 61 13.64 22.82 5.73
N SER A 62 12.58 22.48 5.00
CA SER A 62 11.40 23.34 4.82
C SER A 62 10.45 23.30 6.01
N LEU A 63 10.59 22.30 6.88
CA LEU A 63 9.74 22.13 8.04
C LEU A 63 10.10 23.14 9.13
N GLN A 64 9.08 23.75 9.71
CA GLN A 64 9.22 24.86 10.66
C GLN A 64 9.06 24.43 12.13
N CYS A 65 8.45 23.26 12.37
CA CYS A 65 8.34 22.67 13.70
C CYS A 65 9.70 22.13 14.15
N GLU A 66 9.96 22.23 15.47
CA GLU A 66 11.20 21.75 16.10
C GLU A 66 11.00 20.40 16.80
N ASN A 67 9.81 20.17 17.38
CA ASN A 67 9.47 18.91 18.01
C ASN A 67 9.20 17.84 16.95
N GLU A 68 9.73 16.64 17.14
CA GLU A 68 9.67 15.56 16.15
C GLU A 68 8.24 15.12 15.80
N GLU A 69 7.36 14.96 16.80
CA GLU A 69 5.95 14.60 16.57
C GLU A 69 5.21 15.71 15.82
N PHE A 70 5.53 16.97 16.08
CA PHE A 70 4.94 18.10 15.34
C PHE A 70 5.52 18.26 13.94
N ARG A 71 6.79 17.90 13.72
CA ARG A 71 7.36 17.80 12.36
C ARG A 71 6.65 16.72 11.54
N PHE A 72 6.34 15.59 12.17
CA PHE A 72 5.51 14.55 11.55
C PHE A 72 4.13 15.10 11.14
N MET A 73 3.42 15.75 12.08
CA MET A 73 2.11 16.36 11.78
C MET A 73 2.22 17.41 10.65
N GLU A 74 3.22 18.27 10.70
CA GLU A 74 3.47 19.30 9.68
C GLU A 74 3.68 18.66 8.31
N THR A 75 4.48 17.60 8.22
CA THR A 75 4.76 16.88 6.98
C THR A 75 3.49 16.31 6.36
N ILE A 76 2.67 15.60 7.15
CA ILE A 76 1.42 15.00 6.66
C ILE A 76 0.43 16.08 6.23
N LEU A 77 0.28 17.16 7.00
CA LEU A 77 -0.62 18.26 6.65
C LEU A 77 -0.20 18.96 5.35
N ARG A 78 1.10 19.24 5.18
CA ARG A 78 1.63 19.80 3.94
C ARG A 78 1.43 18.85 2.75
N GLY A 79 1.62 17.54 2.95
CA GLY A 79 1.37 16.54 1.91
C GLY A 79 -0.09 16.49 1.48
N LYS A 80 -1.04 16.56 2.43
CA LYS A 80 -2.49 16.65 2.12
C LYS A 80 -2.80 17.92 1.31
N LEU A 81 -2.22 19.06 1.68
CA LEU A 81 -2.41 20.32 0.95
C LEU A 81 -1.78 20.26 -0.46
N PHE A 82 -0.58 19.72 -0.59
CA PHE A 82 0.06 19.52 -1.89
C PHE A 82 -0.79 18.62 -2.80
N ARG A 83 -1.34 17.54 -2.27
CA ARG A 83 -2.28 16.69 -3.02
C ARG A 83 -3.49 17.46 -3.49
N ALA A 84 -4.11 18.24 -2.60
CA ALA A 84 -5.31 19.03 -2.92
C ALA A 84 -5.05 20.09 -3.98
N ASP A 85 -3.95 20.81 -3.88
CA ASP A 85 -3.70 22.04 -4.61
C ASP A 85 -2.84 21.82 -5.88
N VAL A 86 -1.97 20.81 -5.90
CA VAL A 86 -1.03 20.52 -7.00
C VAL A 86 -1.36 19.22 -7.70
N ILE A 87 -1.37 18.09 -7.02
CA ILE A 87 -1.65 16.78 -7.66
C ILE A 87 -3.07 16.77 -8.25
N ARG A 88 -4.07 17.13 -7.46
CA ARG A 88 -5.48 17.25 -7.86
C ARG A 88 -6.08 16.00 -8.49
N ASP A 89 -5.59 14.83 -8.10
CA ASP A 89 -6.09 13.52 -8.51
C ASP A 89 -7.48 13.19 -7.92
N ASP A 90 -7.96 11.97 -8.07
CA ASP A 90 -9.25 11.53 -7.56
C ASP A 90 -9.21 11.06 -6.08
N VAL A 91 -8.06 11.16 -5.41
CA VAL A 91 -7.94 10.85 -3.98
C VAL A 91 -8.61 11.94 -3.15
N PRO A 92 -9.60 11.61 -2.28
CA PRO A 92 -10.25 12.61 -1.44
C PRO A 92 -9.31 13.09 -0.33
N ILE A 93 -9.44 14.34 0.05
CA ILE A 93 -8.85 14.86 1.29
C ILE A 93 -9.87 14.66 2.39
N GLU A 94 -9.48 13.93 3.44
CA GLU A 94 -10.36 13.61 4.55
C GLU A 94 -10.06 14.50 5.76
N ARG A 95 -11.11 14.83 6.54
CA ARG A 95 -10.97 15.47 7.85
C ARG A 95 -10.38 14.53 8.89
N THR A 96 -10.45 13.22 8.66
CA THR A 96 -9.92 12.21 9.54
C THR A 96 -8.43 12.36 9.73
N TRP A 97 -8.01 12.37 10.99
CA TRP A 97 -6.64 12.28 11.44
C TRP A 97 -6.46 11.00 12.25
N GLU A 98 -5.74 10.05 11.71
CA GLU A 98 -5.56 8.75 12.35
C GLU A 98 -4.31 8.75 13.23
N VAL A 99 -4.46 8.25 14.44
CA VAL A 99 -3.38 7.93 15.37
C VAL A 99 -3.37 6.43 15.58
N THR A 100 -2.36 5.76 15.04
CA THR A 100 -2.27 4.31 15.10
C THR A 100 -1.75 3.82 16.44
N LYS A 101 -2.30 2.70 16.91
CA LYS A 101 -1.76 1.92 18.03
C LYS A 101 -0.30 1.55 17.75
N ILE A 102 0.57 1.66 18.73
CA ILE A 102 1.96 1.21 18.63
C ILE A 102 2.00 -0.28 18.90
N ILE A 103 2.23 -1.05 17.84
CA ILE A 103 2.26 -2.51 17.87
C ILE A 103 3.60 -2.95 17.29
N THR A 104 4.27 -3.87 17.95
CA THR A 104 5.52 -4.48 17.48
C THR A 104 5.42 -5.99 17.54
N ASP A 105 6.29 -6.68 16.84
CA ASP A 105 6.52 -8.11 16.98
C ASP A 105 8.02 -8.43 17.03
N ASP A 106 8.35 -9.66 17.41
CA ASP A 106 9.72 -10.14 17.56
C ASP A 106 10.25 -10.92 16.34
N GLY A 107 9.51 -10.85 15.20
CA GLY A 107 9.93 -11.39 13.91
C GLY A 107 9.75 -12.89 13.74
N PHE A 108 9.99 -13.36 12.49
CA PHE A 108 9.71 -14.73 12.06
C PHE A 108 10.81 -15.75 12.36
N VAL A 109 11.94 -15.35 12.96
CA VAL A 109 13.07 -16.26 13.23
C VAL A 109 13.54 -16.21 14.67
N LYS A 110 14.02 -17.37 15.15
CA LYS A 110 14.51 -17.60 16.53
C LYS A 110 16.01 -17.19 16.70
N ASP A 111 16.46 -16.14 16.03
CA ASP A 111 17.88 -15.73 16.10
C ASP A 111 18.16 -14.62 17.12
N GLY A 112 17.12 -14.08 17.74
CA GLY A 112 17.23 -12.98 18.72
C GLY A 112 17.58 -11.61 18.13
N LYS A 113 17.67 -11.49 16.80
CA LYS A 113 18.00 -10.22 16.12
C LYS A 113 16.77 -9.43 15.69
N GLY A 114 15.56 -10.01 15.87
CA GLY A 114 14.30 -9.32 15.64
C GLY A 114 14.09 -8.90 14.19
N HIS A 115 13.95 -9.88 13.28
CA HIS A 115 13.46 -9.62 11.93
C HIS A 115 11.94 -9.43 11.99
N ALA A 116 11.53 -8.21 12.37
CA ALA A 116 10.11 -7.83 12.46
C ALA A 116 9.41 -8.06 11.14
N SER A 117 8.14 -8.45 11.20
CA SER A 117 7.32 -8.52 9.98
C SER A 117 7.24 -7.14 9.32
N VAL A 118 7.11 -7.11 7.98
CA VAL A 118 6.98 -5.85 7.24
C VAL A 118 5.80 -5.02 7.74
N ALA A 119 4.71 -5.67 8.14
CA ALA A 119 3.51 -5.02 8.69
C ALA A 119 3.75 -4.29 10.02
N ASN A 120 4.74 -4.71 10.79
CA ASN A 120 5.02 -4.22 12.14
C ASN A 120 6.39 -3.57 12.30
N ASN A 121 7.12 -3.40 11.22
CA ASN A 121 8.32 -2.59 11.24
C ASN A 121 7.91 -1.20 11.77
N PRO A 122 8.47 -0.75 12.93
CA PRO A 122 8.21 0.60 13.43
C PRO A 122 8.44 1.67 12.38
N ASP A 123 9.22 1.33 11.39
CA ASP A 123 9.48 2.18 10.25
C ASP A 123 8.32 2.25 9.25
N TYR A 124 7.33 1.39 9.26
CA TYR A 124 6.11 1.43 8.44
C TYR A 124 4.86 1.90 9.20
N ARG A 125 5.02 2.42 10.42
CA ARG A 125 3.90 2.70 11.37
C ARG A 125 2.81 3.63 10.89
N ASP A 126 3.06 4.46 9.89
CA ASP A 126 2.15 5.53 9.51
C ASP A 126 1.78 5.52 8.02
N ASN A 127 1.73 4.33 7.40
CA ASN A 127 1.35 4.17 5.98
C ASN A 127 -0.11 4.55 5.67
N CYS A 128 -0.91 4.84 6.68
CA CYS A 128 -2.35 4.97 6.51
C CYS A 128 -2.85 6.37 6.16
N LEU A 129 -2.01 7.39 6.13
CA LEU A 129 -2.41 8.77 5.85
C LEU A 129 -2.34 9.11 4.36
N GLY A 130 -3.21 8.45 3.57
CA GLY A 130 -3.43 8.86 2.18
C GLY A 130 -2.22 8.72 1.25
N GLY A 131 -1.40 7.68 1.44
CA GLY A 131 -0.22 7.43 0.60
C GLY A 131 0.96 8.37 0.87
N ILE A 132 0.92 9.11 1.97
CA ILE A 132 2.07 9.87 2.47
C ILE A 132 2.75 8.99 3.50
N ASN A 133 3.81 8.31 3.08
CA ASN A 133 4.61 7.50 3.97
C ASN A 133 5.66 8.39 4.65
N TYR A 134 5.52 8.62 5.95
CA TYR A 134 6.43 9.45 6.73
C TYR A 134 7.87 8.92 6.73
N LEU A 135 8.04 7.63 6.68
CA LEU A 135 9.38 7.02 6.66
C LEU A 135 10.13 7.25 5.38
N TRP A 136 9.42 7.22 4.28
CA TRP A 136 9.98 7.60 3.01
C TRP A 136 10.47 9.05 3.04
N LEU A 137 9.95 9.86 3.97
CA LEU A 137 10.35 11.26 4.16
C LEU A 137 11.56 11.44 5.07
N HIS A 138 11.78 10.54 6.06
CA HIS A 138 12.76 10.81 7.11
C HIS A 138 13.80 9.71 7.36
N SER A 139 13.52 8.47 7.02
CA SER A 139 14.42 7.34 7.29
C SER A 139 15.10 6.74 6.06
N TYR A 140 14.70 7.14 4.86
CA TYR A 140 15.34 6.67 3.64
C TYR A 140 16.77 7.20 3.57
N LYS A 141 17.66 6.54 4.27
CA LYS A 141 19.08 6.55 3.90
C LYS A 141 19.15 5.73 2.64
N PHE A 142 19.09 6.42 1.49
CA PHE A 142 19.44 5.81 0.23
C PHE A 142 20.78 5.08 0.43
N ASN A 143 20.72 3.76 0.59
CA ASN A 143 21.90 2.93 0.51
C ASN A 143 22.10 2.63 -0.99
N PRO A 144 23.05 3.28 -1.66
CA PRO A 144 23.30 3.04 -3.07
C PRO A 144 23.86 1.63 -3.32
N ASN A 145 24.22 0.93 -2.28
CA ASN A 145 24.63 -0.46 -2.35
C ASN A 145 23.37 -1.31 -2.18
N ALA A 146 22.99 -2.05 -3.21
CA ALA A 146 22.04 -3.14 -3.06
C ALA A 146 22.49 -3.99 -1.87
N GLY A 147 21.65 -4.08 -0.84
CA GLY A 147 21.99 -4.82 0.37
C GLY A 147 22.24 -6.28 0.01
N HIS A 148 23.39 -6.80 0.37
CA HIS A 148 23.58 -8.24 0.37
C HIS A 148 22.93 -8.75 1.65
N PHE A 149 21.91 -9.58 1.51
CA PHE A 149 21.32 -10.29 2.64
C PHE A 149 22.31 -11.37 3.09
N ASP A 150 22.59 -11.45 4.40
CA ASP A 150 23.30 -12.59 4.97
C ASP A 150 22.24 -13.66 5.32
N PRO A 151 22.12 -14.74 4.55
CA PRO A 151 21.07 -15.73 4.76
C PRO A 151 21.17 -16.36 6.14
N ILE A 152 20.02 -16.43 6.81
CA ILE A 152 19.87 -17.10 8.11
C ILE A 152 19.54 -18.56 7.89
N ILE A 153 18.66 -18.85 6.94
CA ILE A 153 18.27 -20.19 6.52
C ILE A 153 19.25 -20.62 5.42
N LYS A 154 20.12 -21.61 5.72
CA LYS A 154 21.15 -22.10 4.80
C LYS A 154 20.90 -23.54 4.39
N GLU A 155 20.46 -24.36 5.29
CA GLU A 155 20.21 -25.79 5.13
C GLU A 155 18.76 -26.11 5.51
N TYR A 156 18.28 -27.29 5.09
CA TYR A 156 16.89 -27.71 5.35
C TYR A 156 16.52 -27.67 6.85
N GLU A 157 17.45 -28.07 7.71
CA GLU A 157 17.25 -28.07 9.17
C GLU A 157 17.05 -26.66 9.75
N ASP A 158 17.54 -25.62 9.07
CA ASP A 158 17.36 -24.23 9.51
C ASP A 158 15.91 -23.76 9.37
N LEU A 159 15.06 -24.48 8.65
CA LEU A 159 13.61 -24.23 8.63
C LEU A 159 12.98 -24.31 10.04
N ASP A 160 13.60 -25.01 10.98
CA ASP A 160 13.17 -25.06 12.38
C ASP A 160 13.40 -23.76 13.15
N LEU A 161 14.14 -22.80 12.56
CA LEU A 161 14.27 -21.45 13.08
C LEU A 161 13.03 -20.59 12.82
N ILE A 162 12.21 -20.95 11.83
CA ILE A 162 10.97 -20.25 11.53
C ILE A 162 9.99 -20.38 12.71
N LYS A 163 9.42 -19.26 13.12
CA LYS A 163 8.42 -19.19 14.19
C LYS A 163 7.32 -18.19 13.86
N THR A 164 6.22 -18.29 14.55
CA THR A 164 5.22 -17.22 14.58
C THR A 164 5.74 -16.05 15.39
N PRO A 165 5.71 -14.81 14.84
CA PRO A 165 6.04 -13.61 15.62
C PRO A 165 5.10 -13.44 16.82
N GLU A 166 5.65 -12.96 17.93
CA GLU A 166 4.89 -12.62 19.14
C GLU A 166 4.54 -11.13 19.13
N VAL A 167 3.25 -10.82 19.13
CA VAL A 167 2.75 -9.43 19.02
C VAL A 167 2.72 -8.76 20.40
N THR A 168 3.25 -7.55 20.46
CA THR A 168 3.22 -6.69 21.66
C THR A 168 2.48 -5.39 21.37
N TYR A 169 1.45 -5.05 22.15
CA TYR A 169 0.79 -3.76 22.12
C TYR A 169 1.33 -2.84 23.20
N HIS A 170 1.87 -1.69 22.79
CA HIS A 170 2.41 -0.65 23.67
C HIS A 170 1.31 0.36 24.03
N GLU A 171 0.40 -0.03 24.95
CA GLU A 171 -0.79 0.76 25.26
C GLU A 171 -0.47 2.15 25.81
N LYS A 172 0.48 2.23 26.76
CA LYS A 172 0.86 3.50 27.40
C LYS A 172 1.38 4.51 26.38
N GLU A 173 2.34 4.10 25.58
CA GLU A 173 2.95 4.95 24.56
C GLU A 173 1.92 5.35 23.48
N SER A 174 1.02 4.43 23.14
CA SER A 174 -0.07 4.69 22.19
C SER A 174 -1.03 5.77 22.72
N MET A 175 -1.39 5.69 24.02
CA MET A 175 -2.28 6.68 24.64
C MET A 175 -1.61 8.03 24.83
N GLU A 176 -0.31 8.06 25.13
CA GLU A 176 0.49 9.30 25.18
C GLU A 176 0.54 9.97 23.80
N LYS A 177 0.78 9.20 22.74
CA LYS A 177 0.73 9.69 21.35
C LYS A 177 -0.65 10.25 21.02
N LEU A 178 -1.72 9.49 21.29
CA LEU A 178 -3.08 9.95 21.06
C LEU A 178 -3.38 11.28 21.76
N ALA A 179 -2.99 11.42 23.02
CA ALA A 179 -3.23 12.64 23.80
C ALA A 179 -2.56 13.87 23.18
N ILE A 180 -1.33 13.72 22.64
CA ILE A 180 -0.60 14.79 21.95
C ILE A 180 -1.36 15.24 20.70
N HIS A 181 -1.80 14.28 19.86
CA HIS A 181 -2.53 14.59 18.64
C HIS A 181 -3.92 15.17 18.91
N GLN A 182 -4.62 14.63 19.90
CA GLN A 182 -5.94 15.12 20.30
C GLN A 182 -5.87 16.56 20.80
N ASP A 183 -4.87 16.90 21.62
CA ASP A 183 -4.64 18.27 22.12
C ASP A 183 -4.22 19.24 20.99
N ALA A 184 -3.44 18.76 20.02
CA ALA A 184 -2.97 19.61 18.93
C ALA A 184 -4.07 19.88 17.88
N LEU A 185 -4.88 18.87 17.51
CA LEU A 185 -5.70 18.85 16.31
C LEU A 185 -7.18 18.55 16.54
N GLY A 186 -7.58 18.00 17.71
CA GLY A 186 -8.89 17.39 17.92
C GLY A 186 -10.10 18.34 17.87
N ASP A 187 -9.91 19.64 17.92
CA ASP A 187 -10.95 20.66 17.70
C ASP A 187 -11.05 21.14 16.24
N ILE A 188 -10.14 20.68 15.37
CA ILE A 188 -10.06 21.09 13.95
C ILE A 188 -10.30 19.90 13.01
N LEU A 189 -9.72 18.75 13.33
CA LEU A 189 -9.79 17.50 12.57
C LEU A 189 -10.43 16.40 13.42
N ASP A 190 -10.93 15.35 12.75
CA ASP A 190 -11.56 14.21 13.41
C ASP A 190 -10.47 13.20 13.81
N VAL A 191 -9.84 13.43 14.97
CA VAL A 191 -8.78 12.57 15.51
C VAL A 191 -9.36 11.23 15.93
N GLN A 192 -8.89 10.15 15.32
CA GLN A 192 -9.33 8.78 15.54
C GLN A 192 -8.17 7.93 16.02
N PHE A 193 -8.39 7.14 17.07
CA PHE A 193 -7.42 6.12 17.51
C PHE A 193 -7.70 4.82 16.79
N ARG A 194 -6.72 4.32 16.02
CA ARG A 194 -6.92 3.22 15.09
C ARG A 194 -5.94 2.08 15.34
N GLY A 195 -6.40 0.86 15.13
CA GLY A 195 -5.58 -0.35 15.09
C GLY A 195 -4.90 -0.55 13.73
N GLN A 196 -4.36 -1.74 13.54
CA GLN A 196 -3.73 -2.14 12.27
C GLN A 196 -4.79 -2.26 11.18
N LYS A 197 -4.52 -1.62 10.04
CA LYS A 197 -5.40 -1.57 8.88
C LYS A 197 -4.75 -2.13 7.61
N TRP A 198 -3.42 -2.11 7.54
CA TRP A 198 -2.69 -2.65 6.40
C TRP A 198 -2.37 -4.13 6.63
N LEU A 199 -3.11 -4.98 5.92
CA LEU A 199 -3.04 -6.43 6.05
C LEU A 199 -2.33 -6.97 4.80
N TYR A 200 -1.01 -6.93 4.84
CA TYR A 200 -0.10 -7.34 3.79
C TYR A 200 0.69 -8.59 4.22
N PHE A 201 0.65 -9.61 3.39
CA PHE A 201 1.24 -10.92 3.66
C PHE A 201 2.30 -11.25 2.61
N ALA A 202 3.50 -10.70 2.79
CA ALA A 202 4.64 -10.86 1.89
C ALA A 202 5.43 -12.14 2.21
N MET A 203 4.82 -13.30 1.99
CA MET A 203 5.41 -14.59 2.38
C MET A 203 6.72 -14.85 1.63
N MET A 204 6.74 -14.64 0.31
CA MET A 204 7.90 -14.87 -0.52
C MET A 204 9.01 -13.84 -0.27
N GLU A 205 8.67 -12.56 -0.09
CA GLU A 205 9.64 -11.52 0.31
C GLU A 205 10.32 -11.90 1.64
N THR A 206 9.53 -12.35 2.62
CA THR A 206 10.07 -12.77 3.93
C THR A 206 11.00 -13.98 3.77
N TYR A 207 10.61 -14.99 3.00
CA TYR A 207 11.44 -16.16 2.77
C TYR A 207 12.74 -15.81 2.04
N THR A 208 12.67 -15.03 0.97
CA THR A 208 13.87 -14.62 0.21
C THR A 208 14.83 -13.75 1.01
N ASN A 209 14.30 -12.92 1.92
CA ASN A 209 15.14 -12.11 2.82
C ASN A 209 15.91 -12.97 3.85
N LEU A 210 15.40 -14.13 4.19
CA LEU A 210 16.02 -15.03 5.16
C LEU A 210 16.87 -16.13 4.53
N ARG A 211 16.56 -16.52 3.28
CA ARG A 211 17.23 -17.60 2.55
C ARG A 211 18.21 -17.11 1.48
N GLY A 212 17.90 -16.04 0.80
CA GLY A 212 18.58 -15.54 -0.38
C GLY A 212 17.77 -15.81 -1.66
N LEU A 213 17.70 -14.81 -2.54
CA LEU A 213 16.89 -14.93 -3.76
C LEU A 213 17.47 -15.96 -4.74
N GLN A 214 18.80 -16.03 -4.86
CA GLN A 214 19.47 -17.00 -5.74
C GLN A 214 19.17 -18.42 -5.29
N GLU A 215 19.34 -18.70 -4.02
CA GLU A 215 19.11 -19.99 -3.39
C GLU A 215 17.66 -20.43 -3.59
N VAL A 216 16.71 -19.54 -3.38
CA VAL A 216 15.27 -19.81 -3.61
C VAL A 216 15.00 -20.15 -5.09
N MET A 217 15.66 -19.49 -6.05
CA MET A 217 15.51 -19.82 -7.47
C MET A 217 16.11 -21.19 -7.83
N GLU A 218 17.21 -21.58 -7.18
CA GLU A 218 17.84 -22.89 -7.34
C GLU A 218 16.96 -23.99 -6.74
N GLU A 219 16.38 -23.78 -5.55
CA GLU A 219 15.48 -24.70 -4.85
C GLU A 219 14.28 -25.16 -5.69
N ILE A 220 13.76 -24.30 -6.58
CA ILE A 220 12.63 -24.67 -7.45
C ILE A 220 12.89 -25.99 -8.19
N TYR A 221 14.15 -26.29 -8.48
CA TYR A 221 14.57 -27.47 -9.26
C TYR A 221 15.44 -28.46 -8.49
N GLU A 222 16.30 -27.98 -7.59
CA GLU A 222 17.27 -28.79 -6.88
C GLU A 222 16.74 -29.32 -5.55
N GLU A 223 15.98 -28.48 -4.83
CA GLU A 223 15.44 -28.82 -3.49
C GLU A 223 13.98 -28.34 -3.32
N PRO A 224 13.05 -28.72 -4.20
CA PRO A 224 11.68 -28.21 -4.18
C PRO A 224 10.94 -28.50 -2.88
N GLU A 225 11.31 -29.57 -2.17
CA GLU A 225 10.72 -29.92 -0.87
C GLU A 225 11.10 -28.90 0.21
N MET A 226 12.33 -28.37 0.19
CA MET A 226 12.75 -27.33 1.12
C MET A 226 11.96 -26.04 0.91
N LEU A 227 11.81 -25.61 -0.34
CA LEU A 227 10.99 -24.44 -0.67
C LEU A 227 9.52 -24.62 -0.25
N GLU A 228 8.94 -25.79 -0.53
CA GLU A 228 7.55 -26.06 -0.21
C GLU A 228 7.31 -26.06 1.31
N ASP A 229 8.17 -26.72 2.08
CA ASP A 229 8.09 -26.76 3.55
C ASP A 229 8.35 -25.37 4.16
N GLY A 230 9.30 -24.63 3.63
CA GLY A 230 9.59 -23.26 4.07
C GLY A 230 8.37 -22.34 3.89
N MET A 231 7.74 -22.39 2.72
CA MET A 231 6.53 -21.62 2.41
C MET A 231 5.33 -22.04 3.25
N GLU A 232 5.14 -23.35 3.52
CA GLU A 232 4.07 -23.83 4.40
C GLU A 232 4.25 -23.28 5.83
N ARG A 233 5.48 -23.30 6.36
CA ARG A 233 5.80 -22.76 7.70
C ARG A 233 5.56 -21.26 7.78
N PHE A 234 5.96 -20.51 6.77
CA PHE A 234 5.67 -19.06 6.73
C PHE A 234 4.18 -18.78 6.61
N ALA A 235 3.46 -19.51 5.75
CA ALA A 235 2.02 -19.36 5.64
C ALA A 235 1.33 -19.62 6.98
N GLN A 236 1.71 -20.68 7.69
CA GLN A 236 1.19 -20.97 9.02
C GLN A 236 1.50 -19.83 10.00
N ALA A 237 2.74 -19.35 10.03
CA ALA A 237 3.15 -18.26 10.92
C ALA A 237 2.38 -16.96 10.65
N TYR A 238 2.09 -16.62 9.39
CA TYR A 238 1.24 -15.48 9.04
C TYR A 238 -0.22 -15.66 9.46
N HIS A 239 -0.77 -16.87 9.35
CA HIS A 239 -2.12 -17.16 9.85
C HIS A 239 -2.21 -16.97 11.36
N GLU A 240 -1.23 -17.49 12.11
CA GLU A 240 -1.18 -17.37 13.57
C GLU A 240 -0.91 -15.93 14.03
N LEU A 241 -0.09 -15.18 13.27
CA LEU A 241 0.12 -13.75 13.51
C LEU A 241 -1.19 -12.98 13.37
N LEU A 242 -1.96 -13.23 12.31
CA LEU A 242 -3.27 -12.61 12.12
C LEU A 242 -4.24 -12.97 13.25
N ASP A 243 -4.20 -14.22 13.76
CA ASP A 243 -5.01 -14.65 14.88
C ASP A 243 -4.68 -13.89 16.18
N GLN A 244 -3.41 -13.53 16.40
CA GLN A 244 -3.01 -12.67 17.52
C GLN A 244 -3.62 -11.28 17.40
N TYR A 245 -3.58 -10.67 16.21
CA TYR A 245 -4.20 -9.36 15.99
C TYR A 245 -5.70 -9.37 16.28
N VAL A 246 -6.41 -10.42 15.85
CA VAL A 246 -7.84 -10.62 16.14
C VAL A 246 -8.06 -10.82 17.65
N LYS A 247 -7.29 -11.70 18.27
CA LYS A 247 -7.40 -12.05 19.69
C LYS A 247 -7.20 -10.84 20.61
N TYR A 248 -6.23 -9.98 20.28
CA TYR A 248 -5.88 -8.83 21.12
C TYR A 248 -6.64 -7.55 20.72
N ASP A 249 -7.60 -7.63 19.79
CA ASP A 249 -8.41 -6.49 19.32
C ASP A 249 -7.53 -5.35 18.76
N LEU A 250 -6.54 -5.72 17.96
CA LEU A 250 -5.56 -4.79 17.40
C LEU A 250 -5.86 -4.37 15.97
N LEU A 251 -6.82 -5.03 15.29
CA LEU A 251 -7.26 -4.66 13.95
C LEU A 251 -8.27 -3.51 13.97
N ASP A 252 -8.33 -2.79 12.89
CA ASP A 252 -9.36 -1.78 12.64
C ASP A 252 -9.81 -1.79 11.17
N LEU A 253 -11.09 -1.49 10.92
CA LEU A 253 -11.67 -1.54 9.57
C LEU A 253 -10.89 -0.65 8.60
N ASN A 254 -10.60 -1.17 7.42
CA ASN A 254 -9.83 -0.49 6.38
C ASN A 254 -10.67 -0.11 5.15
N ASN A 255 -12.01 -0.09 5.28
CA ASN A 255 -12.93 0.40 4.25
C ASN A 255 -13.07 1.92 4.32
N ASP A 256 -12.02 2.63 3.95
CA ASP A 256 -11.92 4.08 3.97
C ASP A 256 -10.82 4.57 3.00
N GLN A 257 -10.18 5.70 3.30
CA GLN A 257 -9.03 6.22 2.58
C GLN A 257 -7.78 5.31 2.64
N SER A 258 -7.85 4.18 3.35
CA SER A 258 -6.74 3.24 3.43
C SER A 258 -6.36 2.73 2.05
N TYR A 259 -5.07 2.64 1.85
CA TYR A 259 -4.44 2.08 0.69
C TYR A 259 -4.32 0.56 0.87
N SER A 260 -4.78 -0.22 -0.08
CA SER A 260 -4.65 -1.67 -0.05
C SER A 260 -4.05 -2.18 -1.36
N GLY A 261 -3.18 -3.11 -1.22
CA GLY A 261 -2.45 -3.61 -2.36
C GLY A 261 -1.38 -2.63 -2.82
N SER A 262 -1.05 -2.71 -4.08
CA SER A 262 -0.07 -1.86 -4.74
C SER A 262 -0.73 -0.63 -5.42
N GLY A 263 -1.80 -0.15 -4.88
CA GLY A 263 -2.49 1.05 -5.37
C GLY A 263 -3.99 1.00 -5.18
N GLY A 264 -4.60 2.16 -5.11
CA GLY A 264 -6.04 2.33 -4.94
C GLY A 264 -6.49 2.41 -3.49
N LEU A 265 -7.61 3.09 -3.27
CA LEU A 265 -8.22 3.26 -1.96
C LEU A 265 -9.32 2.22 -1.74
N ASN A 266 -9.69 1.99 -0.49
CA ASN A 266 -10.51 0.85 -0.10
C ASN A 266 -12.03 1.09 -0.05
N TYR A 267 -12.52 2.30 -0.35
CA TYR A 267 -13.94 2.61 -0.28
C TYR A 267 -14.81 1.62 -1.08
N THR A 268 -15.71 0.89 -0.42
CA THR A 268 -16.67 -0.03 -1.05
C THR A 268 -17.97 -0.11 -0.24
N HIS A 269 -19.09 -0.51 -0.88
CA HIS A 269 -20.32 -0.83 -0.17
C HIS A 269 -20.36 -2.28 0.33
N ASP A 270 -19.43 -3.13 -0.12
CA ASP A 270 -19.41 -4.56 0.19
C ASP A 270 -18.83 -4.86 1.58
N LEU A 271 -18.15 -3.91 2.22
CA LEU A 271 -17.55 -4.06 3.54
C LEU A 271 -18.07 -2.99 4.52
N PRO A 272 -18.11 -3.28 5.84
CA PRO A 272 -18.50 -2.32 6.86
C PRO A 272 -17.50 -1.17 6.97
N LYS A 273 -17.99 -0.03 7.49
CA LYS A 273 -17.19 1.18 7.74
C LYS A 273 -16.91 1.35 9.23
N TYR A 274 -15.82 2.03 9.54
CA TYR A 274 -15.53 2.51 10.88
C TYR A 274 -16.52 3.66 11.30
N PRO A 275 -16.94 3.76 12.57
CA PRO A 275 -16.73 2.80 13.64
C PRO A 275 -17.65 1.58 13.51
N GLY A 276 -17.08 0.39 13.70
CA GLY A 276 -17.82 -0.88 13.61
C GLY A 276 -17.01 -2.03 14.19
N GLY A 277 -17.62 -3.21 14.31
CA GLY A 277 -16.94 -4.40 14.83
C GLY A 277 -15.88 -4.91 13.85
N ALA A 278 -14.62 -4.75 14.20
CA ALA A 278 -13.51 -5.14 13.35
C ALA A 278 -12.97 -6.56 13.56
N LYS A 279 -13.58 -7.35 14.47
CA LYS A 279 -13.03 -8.64 14.89
C LYS A 279 -13.09 -9.76 13.86
N ASP A 280 -13.97 -9.66 12.86
CA ASP A 280 -14.04 -10.63 11.77
C ASP A 280 -13.18 -10.12 10.59
N THR A 281 -12.13 -10.85 10.26
CA THR A 281 -11.23 -10.49 9.14
C THR A 281 -11.93 -10.44 7.79
N ARG A 282 -13.10 -11.09 7.63
CA ARG A 282 -13.96 -10.97 6.44
C ARG A 282 -14.54 -9.56 6.24
N ASN A 283 -14.40 -8.68 7.22
CA ASN A 283 -14.76 -7.28 7.11
C ASN A 283 -13.64 -6.40 6.51
N PHE A 284 -12.54 -7.00 6.05
CA PHE A 284 -11.35 -6.29 5.58
C PHE A 284 -10.99 -6.59 4.13
N TRP A 285 -10.23 -5.65 3.57
CA TRP A 285 -9.36 -5.92 2.44
C TRP A 285 -8.06 -6.55 2.94
N GLY A 286 -7.64 -7.64 2.30
CA GLY A 286 -6.30 -8.21 2.43
C GLY A 286 -5.48 -8.00 1.17
N PHE A 287 -4.17 -8.27 1.25
CA PHE A 287 -3.24 -8.10 0.14
C PHE A 287 -2.07 -9.09 0.20
N CYS A 288 -1.76 -9.69 -0.93
CA CYS A 288 -0.52 -10.43 -1.18
C CYS A 288 0.12 -10.01 -2.50
N GLU A 289 1.39 -10.29 -2.63
CA GLU A 289 2.17 -10.26 -3.87
C GLU A 289 3.42 -11.15 -3.71
N SER A 290 4.03 -11.50 -4.81
CA SER A 290 5.26 -12.30 -4.84
C SER A 290 6.12 -11.91 -6.05
N GLN A 291 6.55 -10.65 -6.05
CA GLN A 291 7.35 -10.06 -7.12
C GLN A 291 8.71 -10.74 -7.30
N GLU A 292 9.24 -11.40 -6.27
CA GLU A 292 10.45 -12.23 -6.34
C GLU A 292 10.30 -13.34 -7.38
N PHE A 293 9.08 -13.85 -7.57
CA PHE A 293 8.74 -14.89 -8.55
C PHE A 293 8.36 -14.35 -9.93
N THR A 294 8.72 -13.11 -10.26
CA THR A 294 8.46 -12.47 -11.57
C THR A 294 8.82 -13.37 -12.74
N MET A 295 10.00 -14.01 -12.70
CA MET A 295 10.52 -14.86 -13.79
C MET A 295 10.10 -16.33 -13.67
N VAL A 296 9.44 -16.72 -12.61
CA VAL A 296 8.99 -18.11 -12.38
C VAL A 296 7.70 -18.37 -13.16
N GLY A 297 7.63 -19.55 -13.78
CA GLY A 297 6.47 -19.98 -14.55
C GLY A 297 5.19 -20.05 -13.73
N PRO A 298 4.01 -19.85 -14.36
CA PRO A 298 2.74 -19.76 -13.62
C PRO A 298 2.41 -20.99 -12.78
N GLU A 299 2.73 -22.19 -13.27
CA GLU A 299 2.48 -23.46 -12.57
C GLU A 299 3.33 -23.60 -11.31
N GLN A 300 4.63 -23.29 -11.40
CA GLN A 300 5.55 -23.35 -10.26
C GLN A 300 5.24 -22.22 -9.26
N HIS A 301 4.89 -21.03 -9.77
CA HIS A 301 4.47 -19.94 -8.91
C HIS A 301 3.22 -20.32 -8.10
N TRP A 302 2.23 -20.95 -8.73
CA TRP A 302 1.07 -21.49 -8.03
C TRP A 302 1.46 -22.55 -7.01
N GLN A 303 2.28 -23.51 -7.41
CA GLN A 303 2.68 -24.63 -6.57
C GLN A 303 3.36 -24.17 -5.28
N PHE A 304 4.32 -23.27 -5.39
CA PHE A 304 5.15 -22.91 -4.23
C PHE A 304 4.60 -21.73 -3.42
N VAL A 305 3.92 -20.78 -4.04
CA VAL A 305 3.55 -19.50 -3.39
C VAL A 305 2.05 -19.21 -3.44
N MET A 306 1.46 -19.06 -4.63
CA MET A 306 0.11 -18.53 -4.77
C MET A 306 -0.97 -19.38 -4.10
N LYS A 307 -0.78 -20.68 -3.95
CA LYS A 307 -1.72 -21.55 -3.22
C LYS A 307 -1.84 -21.14 -1.74
N HIS A 308 -0.74 -20.71 -1.13
CA HIS A 308 -0.72 -20.23 0.26
C HIS A 308 -1.34 -18.85 0.39
N GLU A 309 -1.04 -17.96 -0.56
CA GLU A 309 -1.66 -16.63 -0.65
C GLU A 309 -3.17 -16.72 -0.89
N ALA A 310 -3.62 -17.64 -1.74
CA ALA A 310 -5.04 -17.90 -1.96
C ALA A 310 -5.74 -18.42 -0.68
N LYS A 311 -5.07 -19.28 0.10
CA LYS A 311 -5.59 -19.73 1.39
C LYS A 311 -5.66 -18.60 2.42
N MET A 312 -4.69 -17.69 2.42
CA MET A 312 -4.75 -16.47 3.24
C MET A 312 -5.93 -15.57 2.80
N ALA A 313 -6.17 -15.45 1.50
CA ALA A 313 -7.25 -14.64 0.96
C ALA A 313 -8.65 -15.13 1.41
N GLU A 314 -8.85 -16.42 1.69
CA GLU A 314 -10.10 -16.97 2.23
C GLU A 314 -10.53 -16.32 3.55
N ARG A 315 -9.60 -15.69 4.26
CA ARG A 315 -9.86 -15.01 5.54
C ARG A 315 -10.44 -13.61 5.37
N PHE A 316 -10.41 -13.05 4.16
CA PHE A 316 -10.80 -11.67 3.90
C PHE A 316 -12.10 -11.58 3.09
N GLY A 317 -12.79 -10.44 3.24
CA GLY A 317 -13.99 -10.18 2.44
C GLY A 317 -13.64 -9.78 1.02
N LEU A 318 -12.61 -8.94 0.86
CA LEU A 318 -12.07 -8.54 -0.43
C LEU A 318 -10.54 -8.66 -0.42
N PHE A 319 -9.96 -8.90 -1.61
CA PHE A 319 -8.53 -9.12 -1.74
C PHE A 319 -7.94 -8.36 -2.92
N SER A 320 -6.75 -7.80 -2.70
CA SER A 320 -5.91 -7.23 -3.74
C SER A 320 -4.72 -8.15 -4.01
N TYR A 321 -4.28 -8.24 -5.25
CA TYR A 321 -3.13 -9.08 -5.60
C TYR A 321 -2.16 -8.38 -6.55
N GLY A 322 -0.86 -8.57 -6.28
CA GLY A 322 0.24 -8.19 -7.16
C GLY A 322 0.79 -6.79 -6.93
N CYS A 323 2.04 -6.59 -7.31
CA CYS A 323 2.79 -5.34 -7.17
C CYS A 323 3.52 -5.00 -8.48
N CYS A 324 4.83 -5.33 -8.56
CA CYS A 324 5.68 -5.03 -9.71
C CYS A 324 5.81 -6.18 -10.71
N GLU A 325 5.38 -7.39 -10.34
CA GLU A 325 5.40 -8.55 -11.22
C GLU A 325 4.40 -8.43 -12.38
N PRO A 326 4.77 -8.90 -13.60
CA PRO A 326 3.85 -8.93 -14.73
C PRO A 326 2.79 -10.02 -14.53
N ALA A 327 1.52 -9.60 -14.39
CA ALA A 327 0.41 -10.50 -14.10
C ALA A 327 -0.11 -11.27 -15.33
N ASP A 328 0.15 -10.79 -16.55
CA ASP A 328 -0.46 -11.25 -17.79
C ASP A 328 -0.41 -12.78 -17.99
N LYS A 329 0.71 -13.43 -17.68
CA LYS A 329 0.87 -14.88 -17.78
C LYS A 329 0.26 -15.67 -16.62
N LYS A 330 -0.01 -15.02 -15.51
CA LYS A 330 -0.43 -15.63 -14.23
C LYS A 330 -1.90 -15.43 -13.91
N LEU A 331 -2.63 -14.63 -14.70
CA LEU A 331 -4.03 -14.26 -14.47
C LEU A 331 -4.97 -15.44 -14.33
N LYS A 332 -4.70 -16.58 -15.00
CA LYS A 332 -5.49 -17.81 -14.85
C LYS A 332 -5.53 -18.31 -13.39
N TYR A 333 -4.48 -18.07 -12.61
CA TYR A 333 -4.43 -18.40 -11.18
C TYR A 333 -4.91 -17.23 -10.32
N ILE A 334 -4.43 -16.01 -10.60
CA ILE A 334 -4.80 -14.81 -9.83
C ILE A 334 -6.33 -14.63 -9.77
N LEU A 335 -7.02 -14.86 -10.89
CA LEU A 335 -8.49 -14.76 -10.97
C LEU A 335 -9.23 -15.85 -10.17
N THR A 336 -8.53 -16.87 -9.65
CA THR A 336 -9.13 -17.90 -8.77
C THR A 336 -8.92 -17.60 -7.29
N ILE A 337 -8.15 -16.56 -6.95
CA ILE A 337 -7.93 -16.17 -5.54
C ILE A 337 -9.27 -15.73 -4.94
N PRO A 338 -9.66 -16.28 -3.78
CA PRO A 338 -10.89 -15.91 -3.10
C PRO A 338 -10.98 -14.42 -2.79
N GLY A 339 -12.14 -13.82 -3.03
CA GLY A 339 -12.37 -12.40 -2.77
C GLY A 339 -11.57 -11.42 -3.64
N ILE A 340 -10.87 -11.90 -4.70
CA ILE A 340 -10.10 -11.02 -5.58
C ILE A 340 -10.97 -9.89 -6.12
N ARG A 341 -10.57 -8.64 -5.85
CA ARG A 341 -11.30 -7.46 -6.28
C ARG A 341 -10.40 -6.47 -7.02
N ARG A 342 -9.09 -6.46 -6.76
CA ARG A 342 -8.12 -5.58 -7.42
C ARG A 342 -6.91 -6.38 -7.85
N ILE A 343 -6.48 -6.20 -9.10
CA ILE A 343 -5.30 -6.86 -9.65
C ILE A 343 -4.33 -5.80 -10.16
N SER A 344 -3.09 -5.86 -9.67
CA SER A 344 -2.01 -4.99 -10.12
C SER A 344 -1.61 -5.35 -11.56
N VAL A 345 -1.62 -4.35 -12.43
CA VAL A 345 -1.09 -4.44 -13.80
C VAL A 345 0.16 -3.56 -13.85
N SER A 346 1.31 -4.21 -13.68
CA SER A 346 2.61 -3.54 -13.60
C SER A 346 3.04 -2.95 -14.96
N PRO A 347 4.05 -2.07 -14.96
CA PRO A 347 4.58 -1.51 -16.22
C PRO A 347 5.15 -2.57 -17.19
N TRP A 348 5.46 -3.76 -16.68
CA TRP A 348 6.05 -4.87 -17.43
C TRP A 348 5.01 -5.83 -18.02
N ALA A 349 3.75 -5.72 -17.59
CA ALA A 349 2.66 -6.57 -18.06
C ALA A 349 2.15 -6.14 -19.44
N ASP A 350 1.68 -7.09 -20.24
CA ASP A 350 0.95 -6.77 -21.47
C ASP A 350 -0.46 -6.26 -21.13
N VAL A 351 -0.68 -4.96 -21.36
CA VAL A 351 -1.94 -4.27 -20.99
C VAL A 351 -3.16 -4.84 -21.72
N GLU A 352 -3.01 -5.28 -22.99
CA GLU A 352 -4.11 -5.85 -23.77
C GLU A 352 -4.48 -7.25 -23.26
N VAL A 353 -3.47 -8.10 -23.03
CA VAL A 353 -3.67 -9.46 -22.48
C VAL A 353 -4.31 -9.39 -21.09
N CYS A 354 -3.86 -8.44 -20.24
CA CYS A 354 -4.48 -8.23 -18.94
C CYS A 354 -5.93 -7.76 -19.05
N ALA A 355 -6.23 -6.82 -19.94
CA ALA A 355 -7.58 -6.30 -20.11
C ALA A 355 -8.54 -7.39 -20.63
N GLU A 356 -8.09 -8.22 -21.59
CA GLU A 356 -8.89 -9.33 -22.14
C GLU A 356 -9.27 -10.36 -21.08
N GLN A 357 -8.41 -10.63 -20.10
CA GLN A 357 -8.65 -11.65 -19.08
C GLN A 357 -9.37 -11.11 -17.85
N ILE A 358 -9.00 -9.90 -17.37
CA ILE A 358 -9.59 -9.27 -16.18
C ILE A 358 -11.03 -8.83 -16.47
N LYS A 359 -11.26 -8.08 -17.55
CA LYS A 359 -12.59 -7.53 -17.91
C LYS A 359 -13.23 -6.80 -16.73
N ASP A 360 -14.47 -7.15 -16.41
CA ASP A 360 -15.29 -6.62 -15.32
C ASP A 360 -15.20 -7.43 -14.01
N LYS A 361 -14.29 -8.42 -13.94
CA LYS A 361 -14.18 -9.33 -12.78
C LYS A 361 -13.47 -8.70 -11.60
N ALA A 362 -12.56 -7.75 -11.86
CA ALA A 362 -11.78 -7.06 -10.85
C ALA A 362 -11.38 -5.67 -11.34
N VAL A 363 -10.98 -4.80 -10.41
CA VAL A 363 -10.35 -3.53 -10.73
C VAL A 363 -9.03 -3.79 -11.45
N TYR A 364 -8.89 -3.17 -12.63
CA TYR A 364 -7.68 -3.18 -13.44
C TYR A 364 -6.75 -2.06 -12.95
N SER A 365 -5.88 -2.35 -11.99
CA SER A 365 -5.02 -1.37 -11.34
C SER A 365 -3.71 -1.16 -12.10
N TRP A 366 -3.71 -0.26 -13.08
CA TRP A 366 -2.56 -0.04 -13.94
C TRP A 366 -1.53 0.92 -13.35
N LYS A 367 -0.25 0.54 -13.48
CA LYS A 367 0.90 1.35 -13.08
C LYS A 367 1.69 1.75 -14.33
N PRO A 368 1.77 3.04 -14.68
CA PRO A 368 2.68 3.50 -15.70
C PRO A 368 4.14 3.34 -15.27
N MET A 369 5.06 3.23 -16.24
CA MET A 369 6.49 3.13 -15.97
C MET A 369 7.01 4.39 -15.27
N PRO A 370 7.49 4.32 -14.00
CA PRO A 370 7.93 5.50 -13.26
C PRO A 370 9.10 6.23 -13.95
N SER A 371 10.04 5.50 -14.52
CA SER A 371 11.18 6.07 -15.25
C SER A 371 10.75 6.88 -16.49
N THR A 372 9.63 6.54 -17.13
CA THR A 372 9.06 7.33 -18.23
C THR A 372 8.51 8.65 -17.71
N PHE A 373 7.78 8.63 -16.59
CA PHE A 373 7.30 9.85 -15.93
C PHE A 373 8.46 10.80 -15.56
N ILE A 374 9.54 10.24 -14.99
CA ILE A 374 10.68 11.01 -14.51
C ILE A 374 11.53 11.58 -15.64
N ASN A 375 11.83 10.76 -16.66
CA ASN A 375 12.88 11.08 -17.66
C ASN A 375 12.34 11.47 -19.04
N SER A 376 11.08 11.15 -19.34
CA SER A 376 10.50 11.30 -20.69
C SER A 376 9.00 11.55 -20.62
N PHE A 377 8.60 12.60 -19.91
CA PHE A 377 7.19 12.90 -19.62
C PHE A 377 6.28 12.85 -20.87
N ASP A 378 6.75 13.38 -22.01
CA ASP A 378 5.98 13.38 -23.26
C ASP A 378 5.65 11.96 -23.77
N ALA A 379 6.43 10.95 -23.36
CA ALA A 379 6.18 9.56 -23.69
C ALA A 379 5.08 8.90 -22.81
N MET A 380 4.55 9.63 -21.81
CA MET A 380 3.45 9.11 -20.97
C MET A 380 2.13 9.04 -21.76
N GLU A 381 1.87 9.99 -22.63
CA GLU A 381 0.60 10.04 -23.38
C GLU A 381 0.31 8.75 -24.17
N PRO A 382 1.21 8.23 -25.03
CA PRO A 382 0.95 6.98 -25.75
C PRO A 382 0.74 5.78 -24.83
N LEU A 383 1.39 5.73 -23.66
CA LEU A 383 1.19 4.64 -22.69
C LEU A 383 -0.22 4.69 -22.08
N VAL A 384 -0.66 5.88 -21.66
CA VAL A 384 -2.01 6.08 -21.11
C VAL A 384 -3.07 5.76 -22.17
N ARG A 385 -2.89 6.22 -23.43
CA ARG A 385 -3.80 5.92 -24.53
C ARG A 385 -3.94 4.42 -24.76
N ARG A 386 -2.83 3.69 -24.86
CA ARG A 386 -2.82 2.24 -25.05
C ARG A 386 -3.63 1.52 -23.95
N MET A 387 -3.43 1.93 -22.69
CA MET A 387 -4.17 1.36 -21.56
C MET A 387 -5.66 1.67 -21.64
N LEU A 388 -6.04 2.93 -21.94
CA LEU A 388 -7.44 3.34 -22.05
C LEU A 388 -8.15 2.62 -23.21
N GLU A 389 -7.49 2.44 -24.36
CA GLU A 389 -8.02 1.69 -25.50
C GLU A 389 -8.27 0.22 -25.13
N ALA A 390 -7.28 -0.44 -24.52
CA ALA A 390 -7.41 -1.84 -24.11
C ALA A 390 -8.54 -2.03 -23.09
N THR A 391 -8.56 -1.21 -22.05
CA THR A 391 -9.56 -1.34 -20.97
C THR A 391 -10.96 -1.00 -21.42
N LYS A 392 -11.13 0.01 -22.27
CA LYS A 392 -12.44 0.34 -22.86
C LYS A 392 -12.95 -0.79 -23.77
N LYS A 393 -12.08 -1.31 -24.65
CA LYS A 393 -12.40 -2.40 -25.58
C LYS A 393 -12.92 -3.64 -24.84
N HIS A 394 -12.33 -3.98 -23.69
CA HIS A 394 -12.65 -5.18 -22.95
C HIS A 394 -13.63 -4.96 -21.77
N GLY A 395 -14.13 -3.73 -21.57
CA GLY A 395 -15.10 -3.40 -20.52
C GLY A 395 -14.55 -3.50 -19.10
N CYS A 396 -13.26 -3.16 -18.92
CA CYS A 396 -12.62 -3.18 -17.62
C CYS A 396 -13.07 -2.02 -16.73
N CYS A 397 -12.78 -2.16 -15.42
CA CYS A 397 -12.87 -1.10 -14.42
C CYS A 397 -11.45 -0.61 -14.07
N PRO A 398 -10.87 0.34 -14.82
CA PRO A 398 -9.46 0.69 -14.65
C PRO A 398 -9.23 1.84 -13.67
N GLU A 399 -8.10 1.76 -12.97
CA GLU A 399 -7.47 2.89 -12.27
C GLU A 399 -6.04 3.11 -12.78
N ILE A 400 -5.62 4.36 -12.82
CA ILE A 400 -4.26 4.80 -13.18
C ILE A 400 -3.55 5.16 -11.87
N VAL A 401 -2.57 4.36 -11.48
CA VAL A 401 -1.85 4.53 -10.23
C VAL A 401 -0.38 4.85 -10.51
N LEU A 402 -0.04 6.14 -10.48
CA LEU A 402 1.36 6.56 -10.55
C LEU A 402 1.99 6.40 -9.17
N LYS A 403 2.97 5.52 -9.05
CA LYS A 403 3.72 5.21 -7.84
C LYS A 403 5.18 4.86 -8.16
N ASP A 404 5.96 4.47 -7.15
CA ASP A 404 7.37 4.09 -7.27
C ASP A 404 8.25 5.21 -7.89
N THR A 405 7.86 6.46 -7.69
CA THR A 405 8.63 7.61 -8.15
C THR A 405 9.74 7.93 -7.15
N GLY A 406 10.98 7.53 -7.47
CA GLY A 406 12.15 7.80 -6.61
C GLY A 406 12.52 9.28 -6.54
N THR A 407 12.15 10.07 -7.55
CA THR A 407 12.40 11.50 -7.67
C THR A 407 11.35 12.15 -8.58
N CYS A 408 11.14 13.44 -8.47
CA CYS A 408 10.44 14.26 -9.46
C CYS A 408 11.39 15.22 -10.20
N ASN A 409 12.70 14.99 -10.13
CA ASN A 409 13.74 15.86 -10.70
C ASN A 409 13.60 17.32 -10.24
N ASN A 410 13.25 17.54 -8.97
CA ASN A 410 12.95 18.87 -8.40
C ASN A 410 11.85 19.64 -9.15
N ASP A 411 10.93 18.93 -9.80
CA ASP A 411 9.77 19.50 -10.46
C ASP A 411 8.46 18.91 -9.90
N PRO A 412 8.06 19.27 -8.68
CA PRO A 412 6.84 18.76 -8.04
C PRO A 412 5.55 19.01 -8.85
N ALA A 413 5.54 20.04 -9.72
CA ALA A 413 4.38 20.35 -10.57
C ALA A 413 4.12 19.27 -11.64
N SER A 414 5.09 18.41 -11.94
CA SER A 414 4.96 17.28 -12.87
C SER A 414 3.80 16.34 -12.50
N TYR A 415 3.54 16.12 -11.22
CA TYR A 415 2.42 15.32 -10.75
C TYR A 415 1.06 15.91 -11.13
N GLY A 416 0.91 17.23 -11.02
CA GLY A 416 -0.30 17.92 -11.48
C GLY A 416 -0.49 17.83 -12.99
N ARG A 417 0.61 18.01 -13.76
CA ARG A 417 0.56 17.84 -15.22
C ARG A 417 0.20 16.42 -15.64
N PHE A 418 0.67 15.40 -14.91
CA PHE A 418 0.29 14.01 -15.14
C PHE A 418 -1.21 13.79 -14.90
N THR A 419 -1.75 14.32 -13.82
CA THR A 419 -3.19 14.25 -13.55
C THR A 419 -4.01 14.94 -14.66
N GLU A 420 -3.57 16.10 -15.13
CA GLU A 420 -4.23 16.83 -16.21
C GLU A 420 -4.17 16.06 -17.54
N LEU A 421 -3.01 15.48 -17.88
CA LEU A 421 -2.86 14.58 -19.03
C LEU A 421 -3.85 13.40 -18.98
N CYS A 422 -3.85 12.67 -17.87
CA CYS A 422 -4.75 11.54 -17.70
C CYS A 422 -6.22 11.95 -17.79
N ARG A 423 -6.60 13.06 -17.16
CA ARG A 423 -7.97 13.56 -17.16
C ARG A 423 -8.44 13.95 -18.58
N ARG A 424 -7.61 14.64 -19.35
CA ARG A 424 -7.88 14.96 -20.75
C ARG A 424 -8.10 13.70 -21.58
N LEU A 425 -7.23 12.70 -21.43
CA LEU A 425 -7.35 11.44 -22.18
C LEU A 425 -8.57 10.64 -21.74
N ILE A 426 -8.89 10.59 -20.45
CA ILE A 426 -10.11 9.95 -19.95
C ILE A 426 -11.35 10.60 -20.56
N GLU A 427 -11.39 11.92 -20.67
CA GLU A 427 -12.51 12.61 -21.33
C GLU A 427 -12.64 12.24 -22.82
N GLU A 428 -11.52 12.13 -23.55
CA GLU A 428 -11.53 11.68 -24.95
C GLU A 428 -12.11 10.25 -25.13
N TYR A 429 -11.86 9.36 -24.19
CA TYR A 429 -12.27 7.94 -24.31
C TYR A 429 -13.58 7.62 -23.59
N TYR A 430 -13.91 8.27 -22.48
CA TYR A 430 -15.02 7.91 -21.58
C TYR A 430 -16.02 9.05 -21.37
N GLY A 431 -15.77 10.24 -21.94
CA GLY A 431 -16.63 11.42 -21.90
C GLY A 431 -17.83 11.38 -22.83
#